data_2db498dce0380c1420b932830be7060e
#
_entry.id   2db498dce0380c1420b932830be7060e
#
_cell.length_a   1.000
_cell.length_b   1.000
_cell.length_c   1.000
_cell.angle_alpha   90.00
_cell.angle_beta   90.00
_cell.angle_gamma   90.00
#
_symmetry.space_group_name_H-M   'P 1'
#
loop_
_entity.id
_entity.type
_entity.pdbx_description
1 polymer ?
#
loop_
_entity_poly.entity_id
_entity_poly.type
_entity_poly.pdbx_seq_one_letter_code
_entity_poly.pdbx_strand_id
1 'polypeptide(L)'
;MIYQDPKRIILFDTTLRDGEQALPQSLSAREKMQIALALEQLGVDVIETGFPVSSRGDFESVRSIASVLKRAVPCGLSRAVAGDIDACAEALKAAERFRIHTFIATSDIHVRDKLRKDFDRILEMGVEAVRRARNYTDDVEFSCEDAGRTPIDHLCRMVEAAIDAGATTVNIPDTVGYTVPEEFGGIITTLFNRVPNIDRAIISVHCHNDLGMATANSITAIQHGARQIECCMNGLGERAGNCSLEEVAMAIKLREKSLGGLYTGINPKQIARTSGLVSKICSEPVPAHKAIVGSNAFAHSSGIHQDGVLKNRETYEILTPESVGFTGNTMRMTARSGRHMIRASLANMGYKDDEYDLNEIYARFLKLADKKGQVFDYDLEALLFCSTLEEEENTFELDALSVMTGGSHSIPTASVRLRVGKRTRSDSSIGNGPVDAVYNCITRLTGIRCELTSFTISANGAGMDALGQVDVNVRHEGRIFHGIGMSVDILEAAALALIHASNNIDRANRIRETRRHEKDADVPQHLP
;
A
#
# COMPACT_ATOMS: atom_id res chain seq x y z
N MET A 1 -1.64 31.00 -3.46
CA MET A 1 -2.44 30.41 -2.38
C MET A 1 -3.13 29.16 -2.91
N ILE A 2 -2.98 28.02 -2.25
CA ILE A 2 -3.57 26.72 -2.64
C ILE A 2 -5.12 26.75 -2.62
N TYR A 3 -5.69 27.76 -1.95
CA TYR A 3 -7.10 27.87 -1.61
C TYR A 3 -7.96 28.71 -2.58
N GLN A 4 -7.45 29.07 -3.76
CA GLN A 4 -8.18 29.97 -4.67
C GLN A 4 -9.13 29.26 -5.64
N ASP A 5 -8.96 27.95 -5.86
CA ASP A 5 -9.83 27.19 -6.75
C ASP A 5 -10.91 26.44 -5.94
N PRO A 6 -12.19 26.81 -6.05
CA PRO A 6 -13.27 26.17 -5.30
C PRO A 6 -13.54 24.72 -5.71
N LYS A 7 -12.97 24.27 -6.82
CA LYS A 7 -13.07 22.88 -7.29
C LYS A 7 -11.93 21.99 -6.80
N ARG A 8 -10.85 22.57 -6.28
CA ARG A 8 -9.74 21.81 -5.76
C ARG A 8 -10.08 21.25 -4.37
N ILE A 9 -9.94 19.95 -4.21
CA ILE A 9 -9.97 19.27 -2.91
C ILE A 9 -8.55 19.18 -2.39
N ILE A 10 -8.32 19.73 -1.21
CA ILE A 10 -7.06 19.66 -0.50
C ILE A 10 -6.96 18.28 0.16
N LEU A 11 -5.87 17.57 -0.09
CA LEU A 11 -5.57 16.35 0.63
C LEU A 11 -4.53 16.62 1.72
N PHE A 12 -4.97 16.38 2.94
CA PHE A 12 -4.20 16.52 4.16
C PHE A 12 -3.83 15.10 4.64
N ASP A 13 -2.55 14.75 4.59
CA ASP A 13 -2.09 13.43 5.00
C ASP A 13 -1.69 13.39 6.47
N THR A 14 -2.25 12.45 7.22
CA THR A 14 -1.98 12.24 8.65
C THR A 14 -1.20 10.94 8.92
N THR A 15 -0.57 10.35 7.92
CA THR A 15 0.19 9.08 8.05
C THR A 15 1.28 9.18 9.11
N LEU A 16 1.98 10.32 9.22
CA LEU A 16 3.07 10.55 10.17
C LEU A 16 2.61 11.02 11.55
N ARG A 17 1.32 11.17 11.78
CA ARG A 17 0.75 11.51 13.09
C ARG A 17 -0.27 10.46 13.54
N ASP A 18 -1.48 10.44 12.99
CA ASP A 18 -2.54 9.50 13.34
C ASP A 18 -2.21 8.07 12.87
N GLY A 19 -1.70 7.96 11.65
CA GLY A 19 -1.22 6.68 11.11
C GLY A 19 -0.11 6.06 11.97
N GLU A 20 0.87 6.85 12.39
CA GLU A 20 1.96 6.39 13.24
C GLU A 20 1.49 5.93 14.63
N GLN A 21 0.46 6.60 15.19
CA GLN A 21 -0.07 6.23 16.52
C GLN A 21 -0.62 4.80 16.59
N ALA A 22 -1.02 4.24 15.45
CA ALA A 22 -1.50 2.85 15.37
C ALA A 22 -0.37 1.82 15.32
N LEU A 23 0.87 2.22 15.10
CA LEU A 23 1.99 1.31 14.93
C LEU A 23 2.50 0.78 16.28
N PRO A 24 2.95 -0.48 16.34
CA PRO A 24 3.51 -1.06 17.56
C PRO A 24 4.83 -0.41 17.98
N GLN A 25 5.52 0.25 17.05
CA GLN A 25 6.78 0.96 17.28
C GLN A 25 6.78 2.30 16.57
N SER A 26 7.29 3.33 17.23
CA SER A 26 7.47 4.65 16.64
C SER A 26 8.51 4.61 15.53
N LEU A 27 8.26 5.37 14.46
CA LEU A 27 9.16 5.52 13.33
C LEU A 27 10.39 6.37 13.71
N SER A 28 11.55 5.99 13.19
CA SER A 28 12.76 6.83 13.31
C SER A 28 12.62 8.11 12.47
N ALA A 29 13.37 9.16 12.83
CA ALA A 29 13.38 10.42 12.08
C ALA A 29 13.73 10.22 10.59
N ARG A 30 14.57 9.23 10.25
CA ARG A 30 14.92 8.89 8.87
C ARG A 30 13.72 8.28 8.12
N GLU A 31 12.99 7.40 8.76
CA GLU A 31 11.79 6.76 8.19
C GLU A 31 10.67 7.78 7.97
N LYS A 32 10.41 8.64 8.96
CA LYS A 32 9.46 9.75 8.83
C LYS A 32 9.82 10.66 7.65
N MET A 33 11.09 11.00 7.50
CA MET A 33 11.58 11.81 6.39
C MET A 33 11.34 11.15 5.03
N GLN A 34 11.59 9.84 4.91
CA GLN A 34 11.35 9.09 3.67
C GLN A 34 9.87 9.10 3.28
N ILE A 35 8.97 8.88 4.24
CA ILE A 35 7.52 8.94 4.01
C ILE A 35 7.10 10.36 3.62
N ALA A 36 7.53 11.40 4.35
CA ALA A 36 7.20 12.79 4.05
C ALA A 36 7.57 13.19 2.62
N LEU A 37 8.78 12.84 2.17
CA LEU A 37 9.24 13.12 0.81
C LEU A 37 8.46 12.33 -0.26
N ALA A 38 8.06 11.10 0.04
CA ALA A 38 7.23 10.31 -0.88
C ALA A 38 5.81 10.90 -1.00
N LEU A 39 5.20 11.33 0.10
CA LEU A 39 3.91 12.02 0.12
C LEU A 39 3.95 13.35 -0.64
N GLU A 40 5.03 14.12 -0.48
CA GLU A 40 5.23 15.34 -1.26
C GLU A 40 5.37 15.07 -2.76
N GLN A 41 6.09 14.00 -3.15
CA GLN A 41 6.20 13.56 -4.55
C GLN A 41 4.88 13.04 -5.10
N LEU A 42 4.07 12.39 -4.28
CA LEU A 42 2.71 11.97 -4.60
C LEU A 42 1.79 13.16 -4.91
N GLY A 43 2.07 14.33 -4.35
CA GLY A 43 1.31 15.56 -4.58
C GLY A 43 0.30 15.88 -3.48
N VAL A 44 0.54 15.41 -2.26
CA VAL A 44 -0.22 15.80 -1.06
C VAL A 44 -0.03 17.30 -0.80
N ASP A 45 -1.11 17.98 -0.41
CA ASP A 45 -1.10 19.43 -0.17
C ASP A 45 -0.56 19.82 1.21
N VAL A 46 -0.98 19.06 2.24
CA VAL A 46 -0.57 19.28 3.64
C VAL A 46 -0.15 17.94 4.25
N ILE A 47 0.95 17.91 4.98
CA ILE A 47 1.45 16.73 5.68
C ILE A 47 1.52 17.03 7.17
N GLU A 48 0.74 16.31 7.97
CA GLU A 48 0.82 16.36 9.42
C GLU A 48 2.01 15.54 9.89
N THR A 49 3.09 16.24 10.24
CA THR A 49 4.43 15.68 10.42
C THR A 49 4.67 15.10 11.82
N GLY A 50 3.74 15.28 12.73
CA GLY A 50 3.79 14.71 14.07
C GLY A 50 3.16 15.60 15.14
N PHE A 51 3.46 15.28 16.42
CA PHE A 51 2.96 15.98 17.60
C PHE A 51 4.16 16.47 18.46
N PRO A 52 4.70 17.66 18.18
CA PRO A 52 5.98 18.13 18.71
C PRO A 52 6.15 18.08 20.23
N VAL A 53 5.07 18.24 20.99
CA VAL A 53 5.13 18.20 22.47
C VAL A 53 5.23 16.79 23.04
N SER A 54 4.94 15.77 22.23
CA SER A 54 4.89 14.37 22.69
C SER A 54 6.23 13.86 23.18
N SER A 55 7.31 14.21 22.48
CA SER A 55 8.68 13.85 22.82
C SER A 55 9.71 14.78 22.15
N ARG A 56 10.96 14.78 22.67
CA ARG A 56 12.07 15.45 22.00
C ARG A 56 12.35 14.89 20.61
N GLY A 57 12.22 13.56 20.42
CA GLY A 57 12.41 12.90 19.13
C GLY A 57 11.37 13.34 18.10
N ASP A 58 10.12 13.47 18.51
CA ASP A 58 9.05 13.91 17.64
C ASP A 58 9.22 15.41 17.27
N PHE A 59 9.58 16.25 18.25
CA PHE A 59 9.93 17.66 17.98
C PHE A 59 11.03 17.80 16.92
N GLU A 60 12.14 17.06 17.06
CA GLU A 60 13.27 17.10 16.11
C GLU A 60 12.89 16.53 14.74
N SER A 61 12.03 15.51 14.70
CA SER A 61 11.51 14.95 13.44
C SER A 61 10.65 15.95 12.69
N VAL A 62 9.70 16.60 13.37
CA VAL A 62 8.85 17.65 12.80
C VAL A 62 9.72 18.80 12.27
N ARG A 63 10.68 19.27 13.06
CA ARG A 63 11.60 20.36 12.66
C ARG A 63 12.40 19.98 11.41
N SER A 64 12.92 18.76 11.36
CA SER A 64 13.72 18.30 10.24
C SER A 64 12.89 18.20 8.96
N ILE A 65 11.69 17.63 9.03
CA ILE A 65 10.78 17.53 7.89
C ILE A 65 10.35 18.92 7.41
N ALA A 66 9.98 19.81 8.33
CA ALA A 66 9.60 21.17 8.01
C ALA A 66 10.68 21.94 7.24
N SER A 67 11.96 21.69 7.54
CA SER A 67 13.09 22.35 6.85
C SER A 67 13.31 21.87 5.41
N VAL A 68 12.76 20.71 5.03
CA VAL A 68 13.04 20.04 3.75
C VAL A 68 11.89 20.12 2.76
N LEU A 69 10.62 20.06 3.24
CA LEU A 69 9.45 20.17 2.37
C LEU A 69 9.41 21.50 1.62
N LYS A 70 9.08 21.46 0.32
CA LYS A 70 9.07 22.63 -0.57
C LYS A 70 7.68 22.91 -1.17
N ARG A 71 6.91 21.86 -1.44
CA ARG A 71 5.60 21.95 -2.11
C ARG A 71 4.45 21.72 -1.14
N ALA A 72 4.53 20.64 -0.37
CA ALA A 72 3.56 20.37 0.68
C ALA A 72 3.76 21.32 1.87
N VAL A 73 2.67 21.67 2.53
CA VAL A 73 2.70 22.47 3.75
C VAL A 73 2.93 21.54 4.95
N PRO A 74 4.04 21.65 5.69
CA PRO A 74 4.20 20.92 6.93
C PRO A 74 3.21 21.44 7.97
N CYS A 75 2.54 20.50 8.64
CA CYS A 75 1.60 20.75 9.73
C CYS A 75 2.06 20.03 10.99
N GLY A 76 1.79 20.59 12.14
CA GLY A 76 1.99 19.94 13.43
C GLY A 76 0.74 20.01 14.28
N LEU A 77 0.49 18.92 15.02
CA LEU A 77 -0.62 18.84 15.95
C LEU A 77 -0.28 19.50 17.28
N SER A 78 -1.27 20.17 17.88
CA SER A 78 -1.19 20.72 19.25
C SER A 78 -2.55 20.61 19.94
N ARG A 79 -2.57 20.26 21.21
CA ARG A 79 -3.79 20.42 22.03
C ARG A 79 -4.08 21.91 22.22
N ALA A 80 -5.32 22.26 22.56
CA ALA A 80 -5.71 23.63 22.91
C ALA A 80 -5.08 24.08 24.24
N VAL A 81 -3.74 24.01 24.33
CA VAL A 81 -2.90 24.36 25.47
C VAL A 81 -1.75 25.24 24.98
N ALA A 82 -1.49 26.33 25.67
CA ALA A 82 -0.50 27.32 25.25
C ALA A 82 0.89 26.71 24.96
N GLY A 83 1.41 25.87 25.85
CA GLY A 83 2.72 25.25 25.70
C GLY A 83 2.83 24.29 24.51
N ASP A 84 1.75 23.60 24.16
CA ASP A 84 1.70 22.70 23.00
C ASP A 84 1.77 23.50 21.68
N ILE A 85 1.01 24.59 21.62
CA ILE A 85 0.96 25.48 20.44
C ILE A 85 2.33 26.14 20.23
N ASP A 86 2.97 26.62 21.31
CA ASP A 86 4.29 27.22 21.25
C ASP A 86 5.36 26.24 20.77
N ALA A 87 5.34 25.02 21.31
CA ALA A 87 6.27 23.96 20.89
C ALA A 87 6.05 23.56 19.41
N CYS A 88 4.79 23.51 18.97
CA CYS A 88 4.44 23.24 17.59
C CYS A 88 4.98 24.35 16.66
N ALA A 89 4.73 25.60 17.00
CA ALA A 89 5.24 26.75 16.23
C ALA A 89 6.78 26.73 16.15
N GLU A 90 7.46 26.47 17.29
CA GLU A 90 8.93 26.41 17.34
C GLU A 90 9.50 25.29 16.46
N ALA A 91 8.87 24.12 16.43
CA ALA A 91 9.29 23.02 15.57
C ALA A 91 9.10 23.32 14.08
N LEU A 92 8.01 24.03 13.72
CA LEU A 92 7.65 24.31 12.33
C LEU A 92 8.31 25.55 11.74
N LYS A 93 8.87 26.45 12.53
CA LYS A 93 9.43 27.73 12.06
C LYS A 93 10.58 27.59 11.05
N ALA A 94 11.14 26.39 10.87
CA ALA A 94 12.14 26.11 9.85
C ALA A 94 11.56 26.08 8.43
N ALA A 95 10.23 25.96 8.29
CA ALA A 95 9.56 25.99 7.00
C ALA A 95 9.27 27.44 6.56
N GLU A 96 9.25 27.68 5.25
CA GLU A 96 8.85 28.98 4.67
C GLU A 96 7.37 29.29 4.97
N ARG A 97 6.55 28.27 4.99
CA ARG A 97 5.12 28.31 5.36
C ARG A 97 4.77 27.04 6.10
N PHE A 98 3.91 27.13 7.09
CA PHE A 98 3.49 26.00 7.89
C PHE A 98 2.09 26.21 8.45
N ARG A 99 1.45 25.11 8.82
CA ARG A 99 0.14 25.08 9.48
C ARG A 99 0.29 24.62 10.93
N ILE A 100 -0.43 25.29 11.83
CA ILE A 100 -0.66 24.77 13.19
C ILE A 100 -2.05 24.18 13.22
N HIS A 101 -2.14 22.90 13.58
CA HIS A 101 -3.38 22.20 13.81
C HIS A 101 -3.61 22.11 15.32
N THR A 102 -4.70 22.70 15.80
CA THR A 102 -5.09 22.60 17.22
C THR A 102 -6.52 22.09 17.35
N PHE A 103 -6.83 21.40 18.44
CA PHE A 103 -8.10 20.74 18.62
C PHE A 103 -8.59 20.77 20.06
N ILE A 104 -9.91 20.68 20.23
CA ILE A 104 -10.57 20.39 21.50
C ILE A 104 -11.83 19.56 21.26
N ALA A 105 -12.15 18.66 22.20
CA ALA A 105 -13.34 17.83 22.07
C ALA A 105 -14.62 18.62 22.37
N THR A 106 -15.65 18.38 21.57
CA THR A 106 -16.89 19.14 21.59
C THR A 106 -18.13 18.32 21.92
N SER A 107 -18.07 16.97 21.85
CA SER A 107 -19.20 16.11 22.20
C SER A 107 -19.47 16.10 23.72
N ASP A 108 -20.74 15.95 24.10
CA ASP A 108 -21.18 15.96 25.49
C ASP A 108 -20.44 14.93 26.35
N ILE A 109 -20.18 13.74 25.81
CA ILE A 109 -19.44 12.69 26.53
C ILE A 109 -18.01 13.10 26.81
N HIS A 110 -17.32 13.73 25.84
CA HIS A 110 -15.94 14.17 26.05
C HIS A 110 -15.87 15.43 26.94
N VAL A 111 -16.77 16.36 26.77
CA VAL A 111 -16.85 17.58 27.57
C VAL A 111 -17.06 17.23 29.04
N ARG A 112 -18.03 16.34 29.34
CA ARG A 112 -18.38 15.93 30.69
C ARG A 112 -17.35 15.00 31.33
N ASP A 113 -16.97 13.92 30.62
CA ASP A 113 -16.26 12.79 31.22
C ASP A 113 -14.72 12.90 31.05
N LYS A 114 -14.25 13.41 29.90
CA LYS A 114 -12.81 13.58 29.59
C LYS A 114 -12.30 14.95 30.09
N LEU A 115 -12.97 16.04 29.74
CA LEU A 115 -12.50 17.39 30.03
C LEU A 115 -13.04 17.95 31.35
N ARG A 116 -14.16 17.40 31.84
CA ARG A 116 -14.83 17.78 33.11
C ARG A 116 -15.08 19.27 33.21
N LYS A 117 -15.65 19.84 32.15
CA LYS A 117 -15.99 21.25 31.98
C LYS A 117 -17.41 21.38 31.43
N ASP A 118 -17.92 22.61 31.37
CA ASP A 118 -19.08 22.97 30.57
C ASP A 118 -18.66 23.36 29.15
N PHE A 119 -19.62 23.37 28.24
CA PHE A 119 -19.34 23.65 26.84
C PHE A 119 -18.87 25.09 26.62
N ASP A 120 -19.36 26.08 27.38
CA ASP A 120 -18.97 27.49 27.22
C ASP A 120 -17.48 27.66 27.57
N ARG A 121 -16.98 26.98 28.59
CA ARG A 121 -15.52 26.97 28.89
C ARG A 121 -14.71 26.28 27.80
N ILE A 122 -15.22 25.20 27.22
CA ILE A 122 -14.57 24.52 26.07
C ILE A 122 -14.49 25.46 24.87
N LEU A 123 -15.55 26.20 24.60
CA LEU A 123 -15.61 27.18 23.52
C LEU A 123 -14.55 28.28 23.73
N GLU A 124 -14.47 28.85 24.95
CA GLU A 124 -13.43 29.82 25.29
C GLU A 124 -12.01 29.30 25.06
N MET A 125 -11.73 28.05 25.53
CA MET A 125 -10.41 27.41 25.34
C MET A 125 -10.09 27.22 23.85
N GLY A 126 -11.05 26.84 23.02
CA GLY A 126 -10.88 26.70 21.58
C GLY A 126 -10.52 28.05 20.92
N VAL A 127 -11.24 29.11 21.27
CA VAL A 127 -10.98 30.48 20.81
C VAL A 127 -9.60 30.98 21.23
N GLU A 128 -9.22 30.78 22.50
CA GLU A 128 -7.90 31.13 23.02
C GLU A 128 -6.78 30.39 22.26
N ALA A 129 -6.96 29.10 21.96
CA ALA A 129 -6.00 28.29 21.24
C ALA A 129 -5.81 28.78 19.78
N VAL A 130 -6.89 29.04 19.07
CA VAL A 130 -6.83 29.57 17.70
C VAL A 130 -6.14 30.94 17.68
N ARG A 131 -6.51 31.87 18.56
CA ARG A 131 -5.86 33.17 18.67
C ARG A 131 -4.38 33.08 18.97
N ARG A 132 -3.97 32.13 19.81
CA ARG A 132 -2.56 31.90 20.11
C ARG A 132 -1.81 31.37 18.89
N ALA A 133 -2.35 30.40 18.18
CA ALA A 133 -1.77 29.84 16.95
C ALA A 133 -1.61 30.92 15.86
N ARG A 134 -2.58 31.81 15.74
CA ARG A 134 -2.54 32.96 14.83
C ARG A 134 -1.40 33.94 15.06
N ASN A 135 -0.80 33.98 16.24
CA ASN A 135 0.39 34.80 16.50
C ASN A 135 1.63 34.27 15.76
N TYR A 136 1.63 33.02 15.30
CA TYR A 136 2.77 32.34 14.69
C TYR A 136 2.62 32.14 13.17
N THR A 137 1.39 31.93 12.69
CA THR A 137 1.12 31.65 11.28
C THR A 137 -0.26 32.17 10.87
N ASP A 138 -0.39 32.43 9.57
CA ASP A 138 -1.68 32.75 8.95
C ASP A 138 -2.49 31.53 8.57
N ASP A 139 -1.94 30.32 8.67
CA ASP A 139 -2.59 29.06 8.34
C ASP A 139 -2.82 28.23 9.61
N VAL A 140 -4.04 28.32 10.15
CA VAL A 140 -4.45 27.65 11.38
C VAL A 140 -5.64 26.74 11.10
N GLU A 141 -5.48 25.47 11.42
CA GLU A 141 -6.55 24.48 11.40
C GLU A 141 -7.04 24.20 12.82
N PHE A 142 -8.37 24.17 12.97
CA PHE A 142 -9.02 23.86 14.23
C PHE A 142 -9.96 22.66 14.08
N SER A 143 -9.75 21.61 14.88
CA SER A 143 -10.61 20.41 14.91
C SER A 143 -11.58 20.43 16.08
N CYS A 144 -12.87 20.21 15.77
CA CYS A 144 -13.92 19.92 16.75
C CYS A 144 -13.91 18.41 17.07
N GLU A 145 -12.99 17.94 17.92
CA GLU A 145 -12.86 16.50 18.22
C GLU A 145 -14.22 15.89 18.58
N ASP A 146 -14.53 14.74 17.95
CA ASP A 146 -15.80 14.01 18.10
C ASP A 146 -17.04 14.78 17.59
N ALA A 147 -16.85 15.53 16.49
CA ALA A 147 -17.93 16.32 15.88
C ALA A 147 -19.13 15.46 15.42
N GLY A 148 -18.88 14.21 14.98
CA GLY A 148 -19.95 13.28 14.58
C GLY A 148 -20.97 12.99 15.69
N ARG A 149 -20.59 13.17 16.96
CA ARG A 149 -21.48 12.98 18.12
C ARG A 149 -21.74 14.27 18.90
N THR A 150 -21.27 15.40 18.40
CA THR A 150 -21.49 16.72 19.03
C THR A 150 -22.91 17.21 18.72
N PRO A 151 -23.66 17.72 19.73
CA PRO A 151 -24.94 18.39 19.46
C PRO A 151 -24.77 19.50 18.43
N ILE A 152 -25.61 19.50 17.40
CA ILE A 152 -25.43 20.38 16.23
C ILE A 152 -25.39 21.87 16.59
N ASP A 153 -26.11 22.29 17.64
CA ASP A 153 -26.07 23.69 18.12
C ASP A 153 -24.72 24.03 18.73
N HIS A 154 -24.10 23.12 19.48
CA HIS A 154 -22.77 23.29 20.02
C HIS A 154 -21.72 23.30 18.90
N LEU A 155 -21.85 22.41 17.91
CA LEU A 155 -20.94 22.36 16.78
C LEU A 155 -20.98 23.67 15.97
N CYS A 156 -22.17 24.20 15.65
CA CYS A 156 -22.30 25.46 14.93
C CYS A 156 -21.65 26.61 15.70
N ARG A 157 -21.89 26.72 17.03
CA ARG A 157 -21.28 27.76 17.88
C ARG A 157 -19.77 27.67 17.92
N MET A 158 -19.21 26.46 18.02
CA MET A 158 -17.76 26.25 18.04
C MET A 158 -17.11 26.62 16.70
N VAL A 159 -17.71 26.18 15.58
CA VAL A 159 -17.22 26.49 14.22
C VAL A 159 -17.22 27.99 13.99
N GLU A 160 -18.33 28.69 14.29
CA GLU A 160 -18.42 30.15 14.16
C GLU A 160 -17.35 30.86 14.98
N ALA A 161 -17.19 30.48 16.26
CA ALA A 161 -16.24 31.10 17.16
C ALA A 161 -14.77 30.83 16.75
N ALA A 162 -14.45 29.64 16.26
CA ALA A 162 -13.12 29.30 15.76
C ALA A 162 -12.75 30.13 14.52
N ILE A 163 -13.69 30.30 13.58
CA ILE A 163 -13.52 31.15 12.39
C ILE A 163 -13.31 32.62 12.80
N ASP A 164 -14.10 33.14 13.71
CA ASP A 164 -13.94 34.51 14.21
C ASP A 164 -12.64 34.73 15.00
N ALA A 165 -12.13 33.68 15.64
CA ALA A 165 -10.82 33.69 16.27
C ALA A 165 -9.66 33.67 15.26
N GLY A 166 -9.93 33.33 14.00
CA GLY A 166 -8.97 33.34 12.89
C GLY A 166 -8.57 32.00 12.34
N ALA A 167 -9.29 30.92 12.63
CA ALA A 167 -9.08 29.64 11.96
C ALA A 167 -9.36 29.78 10.46
N THR A 168 -8.41 29.32 9.63
CA THR A 168 -8.54 29.33 8.16
C THR A 168 -9.09 28.02 7.62
N THR A 169 -9.00 26.97 8.43
CA THR A 169 -9.60 25.65 8.17
C THR A 169 -10.27 25.17 9.46
N VAL A 170 -11.49 24.64 9.35
CA VAL A 170 -12.18 23.99 10.47
C VAL A 170 -12.50 22.57 10.09
N ASN A 171 -11.95 21.63 10.87
CA ASN A 171 -12.07 20.22 10.63
C ASN A 171 -13.20 19.60 11.47
N ILE A 172 -13.99 18.76 10.83
CA ILE A 172 -15.18 18.08 11.39
C ILE A 172 -14.86 16.57 11.42
N PRO A 173 -14.32 16.05 12.53
CA PRO A 173 -13.93 14.66 12.60
C PRO A 173 -15.07 13.73 13.04
N ASP A 174 -15.22 12.62 12.33
CA ASP A 174 -15.90 11.41 12.79
C ASP A 174 -14.91 10.54 13.54
N THR A 175 -14.58 10.97 14.75
CA THR A 175 -13.46 10.47 15.57
C THR A 175 -13.58 8.99 15.92
N VAL A 176 -14.79 8.45 16.01
CA VAL A 176 -15.04 7.05 16.36
C VAL A 176 -15.60 6.23 15.21
N GLY A 177 -15.59 6.78 13.99
CA GLY A 177 -16.07 6.09 12.79
C GLY A 177 -17.53 5.66 12.90
N TYR A 178 -18.36 6.49 13.51
CA TYR A 178 -19.73 6.16 13.94
C TYR A 178 -20.79 6.56 12.92
N THR A 179 -20.54 7.62 12.13
CA THR A 179 -21.53 8.18 11.22
C THR A 179 -21.65 7.37 9.93
N VAL A 180 -22.83 7.46 9.30
CA VAL A 180 -23.06 6.97 7.94
C VAL A 180 -23.06 8.15 6.95
N PRO A 181 -22.87 7.91 5.63
CA PRO A 181 -22.64 9.00 4.67
C PRO A 181 -23.74 10.08 4.64
N GLU A 182 -25.00 9.71 4.68
CA GLU A 182 -26.11 10.66 4.66
C GLU A 182 -26.16 11.53 5.92
N GLU A 183 -25.93 10.92 7.08
CA GLU A 183 -25.85 11.63 8.37
C GLU A 183 -24.67 12.62 8.37
N PHE A 184 -23.48 12.17 7.96
CA PHE A 184 -22.29 12.99 7.95
C PHE A 184 -22.40 14.16 6.95
N GLY A 185 -22.93 13.90 5.74
CA GLY A 185 -23.24 14.93 4.76
C GLY A 185 -24.28 15.94 5.28
N GLY A 186 -25.28 15.46 6.03
CA GLY A 186 -26.27 16.31 6.71
C GLY A 186 -25.66 17.26 7.73
N ILE A 187 -24.66 16.82 8.51
CA ILE A 187 -23.89 17.69 9.42
C ILE A 187 -23.22 18.81 8.64
N ILE A 188 -22.49 18.48 7.55
CA ILE A 188 -21.80 19.47 6.72
C ILE A 188 -22.78 20.49 6.13
N THR A 189 -23.89 20.01 5.55
CA THR A 189 -24.95 20.90 5.02
C THR A 189 -25.51 21.84 6.10
N THR A 190 -25.71 21.32 7.31
CA THR A 190 -26.25 22.12 8.41
C THR A 190 -25.27 23.22 8.83
N LEU A 191 -23.97 22.93 8.86
CA LEU A 191 -22.95 23.94 9.12
C LEU A 191 -22.97 25.06 8.07
N PHE A 192 -23.02 24.73 6.77
CA PHE A 192 -23.11 25.73 5.70
C PHE A 192 -24.38 26.57 5.77
N ASN A 193 -25.49 26.02 6.25
CA ASN A 193 -26.76 26.74 6.35
C ASN A 193 -26.86 27.61 7.61
N ARG A 194 -26.15 27.29 8.70
CA ARG A 194 -26.37 27.88 10.01
C ARG A 194 -25.21 28.73 10.53
N VAL A 195 -23.99 28.51 10.05
CA VAL A 195 -22.80 29.27 10.51
C VAL A 195 -22.62 30.48 9.62
N PRO A 196 -22.80 31.71 10.15
CA PRO A 196 -22.87 32.93 9.31
C PRO A 196 -21.57 33.31 8.61
N ASN A 197 -20.43 32.90 9.18
CA ASN A 197 -19.08 33.25 8.70
C ASN A 197 -18.37 32.05 8.03
N ILE A 198 -19.10 30.98 7.65
CA ILE A 198 -18.57 29.70 7.16
C ILE A 198 -17.71 29.86 5.90
N ASP A 199 -18.01 30.83 5.06
CA ASP A 199 -17.31 31.15 3.81
C ASP A 199 -15.90 31.74 4.02
N ARG A 200 -15.56 32.12 5.25
CA ARG A 200 -14.24 32.65 5.62
C ARG A 200 -13.21 31.56 5.93
N ALA A 201 -13.63 30.29 6.00
CA ALA A 201 -12.76 29.15 6.27
C ALA A 201 -13.06 27.97 5.35
N ILE A 202 -12.08 27.09 5.20
CA ILE A 202 -12.27 25.80 4.55
C ILE A 202 -12.86 24.82 5.56
N ILE A 203 -13.92 24.12 5.17
CA ILE A 203 -14.41 22.99 5.95
C ILE A 203 -13.63 21.74 5.52
N SER A 204 -12.96 21.15 6.50
CA SER A 204 -12.22 19.91 6.43
C SER A 204 -12.99 18.77 7.08
N VAL A 205 -12.70 17.54 6.69
CA VAL A 205 -13.27 16.34 7.32
C VAL A 205 -12.18 15.32 7.60
N HIS A 206 -12.32 14.61 8.72
CA HIS A 206 -11.48 13.50 9.14
C HIS A 206 -12.37 12.33 9.54
N CYS A 207 -12.24 11.18 8.89
CA CYS A 207 -13.13 10.05 9.14
C CYS A 207 -12.34 8.80 9.51
N HIS A 208 -12.64 8.23 10.70
CA HIS A 208 -12.20 6.88 11.05
C HIS A 208 -13.07 5.81 10.41
N ASN A 209 -12.56 4.59 10.31
CA ASN A 209 -13.11 3.53 9.47
C ASN A 209 -13.76 2.38 10.26
N ASP A 210 -14.21 2.64 11.50
CA ASP A 210 -14.74 1.61 12.40
C ASP A 210 -15.97 0.88 11.83
N LEU A 211 -16.82 1.58 11.08
CA LEU A 211 -17.93 0.98 10.34
C LEU A 211 -17.63 0.71 8.85
N GLY A 212 -16.38 0.90 8.40
CA GLY A 212 -16.01 0.75 6.99
C GLY A 212 -16.51 1.89 6.10
N MET A 213 -16.84 3.07 6.65
CA MET A 213 -17.48 4.17 5.94
C MET A 213 -16.57 5.39 5.72
N ALA A 214 -15.32 5.37 6.17
CA ALA A 214 -14.45 6.54 6.17
C ALA A 214 -14.31 7.19 4.78
N THR A 215 -14.01 6.41 3.74
CA THR A 215 -13.91 6.90 2.36
C THR A 215 -15.27 7.41 1.86
N ALA A 216 -16.36 6.71 2.15
CA ALA A 216 -17.70 7.11 1.74
C ALA A 216 -18.17 8.40 2.41
N ASN A 217 -17.94 8.54 3.73
CA ASN A 217 -18.24 9.75 4.49
C ASN A 217 -17.45 10.96 3.93
N SER A 218 -16.16 10.78 3.65
CA SER A 218 -15.30 11.84 3.10
C SER A 218 -15.75 12.30 1.71
N ILE A 219 -16.13 11.37 0.82
CA ILE A 219 -16.67 11.70 -0.51
C ILE A 219 -18.02 12.41 -0.38
N THR A 220 -18.90 11.94 0.51
CA THR A 220 -20.18 12.61 0.75
C THR A 220 -19.98 14.02 1.30
N ALA A 221 -19.04 14.22 2.22
CA ALA A 221 -18.75 15.54 2.78
C ALA A 221 -18.33 16.55 1.71
N ILE A 222 -17.49 16.18 0.73
CA ILE A 222 -17.11 17.11 -0.36
C ILE A 222 -18.26 17.42 -1.31
N GLN A 223 -19.23 16.51 -1.48
CA GLN A 223 -20.45 16.78 -2.22
C GLN A 223 -21.34 17.80 -1.49
N HIS A 224 -21.25 17.86 -0.16
CA HIS A 224 -21.99 18.79 0.70
C HIS A 224 -21.22 20.07 1.04
N GLY A 225 -20.04 20.32 0.44
CA GLY A 225 -19.35 21.61 0.55
C GLY A 225 -17.97 21.58 1.20
N ALA A 226 -17.56 20.47 1.85
CA ALA A 226 -16.19 20.35 2.35
C ALA A 226 -15.16 20.45 1.20
N ARG A 227 -13.98 21.01 1.49
CA ARG A 227 -12.91 21.21 0.50
C ARG A 227 -11.55 20.71 0.94
N GLN A 228 -11.47 20.12 2.12
CA GLN A 228 -10.30 19.38 2.58
C GLN A 228 -10.72 18.01 3.11
N ILE A 229 -9.91 16.98 2.85
CA ILE A 229 -10.04 15.65 3.43
C ILE A 229 -8.72 15.32 4.13
N GLU A 230 -8.79 15.03 5.43
CA GLU A 230 -7.72 14.36 6.15
C GLU A 230 -7.79 12.86 5.87
N CYS A 231 -6.66 12.27 5.50
CA CYS A 231 -6.58 10.87 5.12
C CYS A 231 -5.18 10.31 5.41
N CYS A 232 -5.04 9.00 5.38
CA CYS A 232 -3.76 8.33 5.55
C CYS A 232 -3.46 7.43 4.36
N MET A 233 -2.19 7.31 3.99
CA MET A 233 -1.76 6.31 3.02
C MET A 233 -2.10 4.90 3.54
N ASN A 234 -2.68 4.06 2.70
CA ASN A 234 -3.17 2.71 3.01
C ASN A 234 -4.31 2.67 4.06
N GLY A 235 -4.84 3.82 4.45
CA GLY A 235 -5.85 3.92 5.51
C GLY A 235 -5.30 3.62 6.91
N LEU A 236 -4.00 3.82 7.15
CA LEU A 236 -3.40 3.67 8.48
C LEU A 236 -4.10 4.57 9.49
N GLY A 237 -4.21 4.12 10.74
CA GLY A 237 -4.84 4.85 11.82
C GLY A 237 -5.30 3.96 12.94
N GLU A 238 -5.71 4.57 14.04
CA GLU A 238 -6.18 3.83 15.21
C GLU A 238 -7.36 2.90 14.90
N ARG A 239 -7.46 1.80 15.60
CA ARG A 239 -8.54 0.80 15.55
C ARG A 239 -8.71 0.20 14.14
N ALA A 240 -9.71 0.63 13.37
CA ALA A 240 -9.97 0.16 12.00
C ALA A 240 -9.31 1.04 10.92
N GLY A 241 -8.55 2.06 11.33
CA GLY A 241 -7.85 2.96 10.43
C GLY A 241 -8.63 4.21 10.08
N ASN A 242 -8.08 4.99 9.16
CA ASN A 242 -8.59 6.25 8.66
C ASN A 242 -9.12 6.13 7.22
N CYS A 243 -9.68 7.23 6.73
CA CYS A 243 -9.94 7.41 5.31
C CYS A 243 -8.66 7.16 4.50
N SER A 244 -8.73 6.30 3.49
CA SER A 244 -7.56 5.93 2.69
C SER A 244 -7.28 6.98 1.61
N LEU A 245 -6.07 7.54 1.60
CA LEU A 245 -5.65 8.58 0.65
C LEU A 245 -5.80 8.12 -0.80
N GLU A 246 -5.32 6.94 -1.13
CA GLU A 246 -5.40 6.36 -2.48
C GLU A 246 -6.84 6.16 -2.96
N GLU A 247 -7.75 5.79 -2.05
CA GLU A 247 -9.15 5.56 -2.37
C GLU A 247 -9.88 6.86 -2.69
N VAL A 248 -9.76 7.89 -1.82
CA VAL A 248 -10.41 9.19 -2.08
C VAL A 248 -9.82 9.88 -3.30
N ALA A 249 -8.49 9.85 -3.49
CA ALA A 249 -7.84 10.46 -4.63
C ALA A 249 -8.32 9.85 -5.95
N MET A 250 -8.40 8.52 -6.01
CA MET A 250 -8.86 7.83 -7.23
C MET A 250 -10.38 7.92 -7.42
N ALA A 251 -11.19 7.92 -6.35
CA ALA A 251 -12.62 8.15 -6.44
C ALA A 251 -12.92 9.54 -7.03
N ILE A 252 -12.26 10.59 -6.55
CA ILE A 252 -12.41 11.95 -7.07
C ILE A 252 -11.99 12.00 -8.54
N LYS A 253 -10.84 11.43 -8.88
CA LYS A 253 -10.33 11.42 -10.27
C LYS A 253 -11.27 10.70 -11.24
N LEU A 254 -11.71 9.49 -10.90
CA LEU A 254 -12.54 8.68 -11.79
C LEU A 254 -13.99 9.20 -11.89
N ARG A 255 -14.46 9.87 -10.86
CA ARG A 255 -15.83 10.39 -10.78
C ARG A 255 -15.90 11.91 -10.91
N GLU A 256 -14.87 12.56 -11.43
CA GLU A 256 -14.77 14.01 -11.56
C GLU A 256 -16.05 14.65 -12.12
N LYS A 257 -16.61 14.10 -13.21
CA LYS A 257 -17.86 14.59 -13.80
C LYS A 257 -19.05 14.51 -12.84
N SER A 258 -19.19 13.38 -12.13
CA SER A 258 -20.28 13.16 -11.16
C SER A 258 -20.12 14.01 -9.90
N LEU A 259 -18.89 14.40 -9.58
CA LEU A 259 -18.54 15.25 -8.45
C LEU A 259 -18.45 16.74 -8.85
N GLY A 260 -19.08 17.15 -9.96
CA GLY A 260 -19.15 18.56 -10.36
C GLY A 260 -17.81 19.17 -10.81
N GLY A 261 -16.85 18.35 -11.24
CA GLY A 261 -15.52 18.78 -11.66
C GLY A 261 -14.54 18.99 -10.50
N LEU A 262 -14.79 18.38 -9.34
CA LEU A 262 -13.82 18.39 -8.22
C LEU A 262 -12.59 17.56 -8.60
N TYR A 263 -11.40 18.03 -8.17
CA TYR A 263 -10.12 17.38 -8.46
C TYR A 263 -9.12 17.54 -7.31
N THR A 264 -8.06 16.73 -7.33
CA THR A 264 -6.95 16.78 -6.36
C THR A 264 -5.62 17.05 -7.04
N GLY A 265 -4.59 17.40 -6.27
CA GLY A 265 -3.21 17.56 -6.73
C GLY A 265 -2.43 16.25 -6.88
N ILE A 266 -3.02 15.10 -6.58
CA ILE A 266 -2.33 13.81 -6.55
C ILE A 266 -1.87 13.37 -7.94
N ASN A 267 -0.62 12.87 -8.01
CA ASN A 267 -0.11 12.14 -9.15
C ASN A 267 -0.39 10.63 -8.99
N PRO A 268 -1.40 10.07 -9.65
CA PRO A 268 -1.80 8.68 -9.43
C PRO A 268 -0.68 7.67 -9.70
N LYS A 269 0.22 7.96 -10.63
CA LYS A 269 1.34 7.07 -10.97
C LYS A 269 2.35 6.86 -9.83
N GLN A 270 2.27 7.66 -8.77
CA GLN A 270 3.09 7.49 -7.57
C GLN A 270 2.37 6.69 -6.46
N ILE A 271 1.08 6.38 -6.60
CA ILE A 271 0.28 5.73 -5.55
C ILE A 271 0.87 4.39 -5.15
N ALA A 272 1.06 3.46 -6.08
CA ALA A 272 1.57 2.12 -5.78
C ALA A 272 2.96 2.16 -5.11
N ARG A 273 3.85 3.06 -5.58
CA ARG A 273 5.18 3.24 -5.00
C ARG A 273 5.11 3.77 -3.57
N THR A 274 4.28 4.79 -3.33
CA THR A 274 4.15 5.41 -2.00
C THR A 274 3.49 4.43 -1.02
N SER A 275 2.42 3.75 -1.45
CA SER A 275 1.76 2.69 -0.68
C SER A 275 2.74 1.59 -0.26
N GLY A 276 3.53 1.07 -1.19
CA GLY A 276 4.54 0.05 -0.92
C GLY A 276 5.65 0.53 0.01
N LEU A 277 6.09 1.78 -0.12
CA LEU A 277 7.08 2.38 0.78
C LEU A 277 6.55 2.49 2.21
N VAL A 278 5.34 3.03 2.38
CA VAL A 278 4.68 3.17 3.70
C VAL A 278 4.47 1.81 4.32
N SER A 279 3.90 0.84 3.58
CA SER A 279 3.72 -0.54 4.04
C SER A 279 5.02 -1.17 4.55
N LYS A 280 6.11 -1.00 3.79
CA LYS A 280 7.43 -1.53 4.15
C LYS A 280 8.02 -0.87 5.40
N ILE A 281 7.96 0.45 5.49
CA ILE A 281 8.52 1.21 6.61
C ILE A 281 7.72 0.96 7.89
N CYS A 282 6.39 0.99 7.80
CA CYS A 282 5.51 0.77 8.94
C CYS A 282 5.40 -0.71 9.34
N SER A 283 5.95 -1.65 8.54
CA SER A 283 5.78 -3.10 8.73
C SER A 283 4.31 -3.55 8.75
N GLU A 284 3.44 -2.78 8.10
CA GLU A 284 2.01 -3.06 7.96
C GLU A 284 1.71 -3.48 6.51
N PRO A 285 1.52 -4.79 6.26
CA PRO A 285 1.29 -5.28 4.90
C PRO A 285 -0.07 -4.81 4.36
N VAL A 286 -0.08 -4.34 3.12
CA VAL A 286 -1.33 -3.98 2.45
C VAL A 286 -2.17 -5.24 2.21
N PRO A 287 -3.43 -5.30 2.69
CA PRO A 287 -4.31 -6.43 2.44
C PRO A 287 -4.46 -6.71 0.94
N ALA A 288 -4.47 -7.99 0.55
CA ALA A 288 -4.53 -8.36 -0.88
C ALA A 288 -5.77 -7.78 -1.60
N HIS A 289 -6.89 -7.62 -0.89
CA HIS A 289 -8.15 -7.08 -1.41
C HIS A 289 -8.32 -5.58 -1.16
N LYS A 290 -7.29 -4.88 -0.70
CA LYS A 290 -7.35 -3.42 -0.53
C LYS A 290 -7.63 -2.76 -1.89
N ALA A 291 -8.60 -1.87 -1.93
CA ALA A 291 -8.90 -1.12 -3.14
C ALA A 291 -7.66 -0.33 -3.62
N ILE A 292 -7.51 -0.18 -4.92
CA ILE A 292 -6.45 0.58 -5.60
C ILE A 292 -5.05 -0.04 -5.49
N VAL A 293 -4.60 -0.45 -4.29
CA VAL A 293 -3.20 -0.82 -4.01
C VAL A 293 -2.99 -2.29 -3.62
N GLY A 294 -4.05 -3.04 -3.35
CA GLY A 294 -3.96 -4.46 -3.01
C GLY A 294 -3.47 -5.32 -4.18
N SER A 295 -2.78 -6.40 -3.90
CA SER A 295 -2.23 -7.31 -4.93
C SER A 295 -3.30 -7.98 -5.80
N ASN A 296 -4.56 -8.00 -5.34
CA ASN A 296 -5.72 -8.53 -6.07
C ASN A 296 -6.55 -7.43 -6.76
N ALA A 297 -6.22 -6.15 -6.57
CA ALA A 297 -7.03 -5.03 -7.06
C ALA A 297 -7.27 -5.06 -8.59
N PHE A 298 -6.35 -5.67 -9.33
CA PHE A 298 -6.39 -5.80 -10.80
C PHE A 298 -6.41 -7.26 -11.26
N ALA A 299 -6.59 -8.23 -10.36
CA ALA A 299 -6.49 -9.65 -10.69
C ALA A 299 -7.85 -10.21 -11.16
N HIS A 300 -7.87 -10.79 -12.34
CA HIS A 300 -9.02 -11.49 -12.88
C HIS A 300 -8.75 -12.99 -12.95
N SER A 301 -9.55 -13.81 -12.24
CA SER A 301 -9.44 -15.27 -12.25
C SER A 301 -10.61 -15.97 -12.94
N SER A 302 -11.77 -15.31 -13.07
CA SER A 302 -12.93 -15.84 -13.78
C SER A 302 -12.73 -15.80 -15.29
N GLY A 303 -12.96 -16.94 -15.99
CA GLY A 303 -12.82 -17.02 -17.44
C GLY A 303 -13.73 -16.05 -18.20
N ILE A 304 -14.94 -15.76 -17.68
CA ILE A 304 -15.84 -14.76 -18.28
C ILE A 304 -15.27 -13.35 -18.19
N HIS A 305 -14.71 -12.99 -17.03
CA HIS A 305 -14.07 -11.69 -16.83
C HIS A 305 -12.82 -11.56 -17.69
N GLN A 306 -11.96 -12.59 -17.72
CA GLN A 306 -10.76 -12.61 -18.55
C GLN A 306 -11.07 -12.45 -20.03
N ASP A 307 -12.09 -13.15 -20.54
CA ASP A 307 -12.54 -13.01 -21.94
C ASP A 307 -13.06 -11.57 -22.24
N GLY A 308 -13.81 -10.99 -21.30
CA GLY A 308 -14.26 -9.60 -21.40
C GLY A 308 -13.10 -8.62 -21.47
N VAL A 309 -12.15 -8.72 -20.53
CA VAL A 309 -10.96 -7.83 -20.48
C VAL A 309 -10.09 -7.98 -21.72
N LEU A 310 -9.92 -9.20 -22.27
CA LEU A 310 -9.17 -9.43 -23.50
C LEU A 310 -9.81 -8.77 -24.72
N LYS A 311 -11.15 -8.67 -24.75
CA LYS A 311 -11.90 -8.00 -25.83
C LYS A 311 -11.91 -6.48 -25.66
N ASN A 312 -12.20 -6.01 -24.45
CA ASN A 312 -12.14 -4.60 -24.06
C ASN A 312 -11.97 -4.50 -22.54
N ARG A 313 -10.87 -3.89 -22.08
CA ARG A 313 -10.55 -3.72 -20.65
C ARG A 313 -11.67 -3.01 -19.89
N GLU A 314 -12.32 -2.02 -20.48
CA GLU A 314 -13.41 -1.25 -19.87
C GLU A 314 -14.63 -2.09 -19.48
N THR A 315 -14.74 -3.35 -19.95
CA THR A 315 -15.83 -4.25 -19.54
C THR A 315 -15.82 -4.59 -18.06
N TYR A 316 -14.63 -4.65 -17.44
CA TYR A 316 -14.44 -5.05 -16.04
C TYR A 316 -13.40 -4.21 -15.28
N GLU A 317 -12.74 -3.26 -15.93
CA GLU A 317 -11.73 -2.40 -15.33
C GLU A 317 -12.16 -0.93 -15.41
N ILE A 318 -12.30 -0.27 -14.25
CA ILE A 318 -12.53 1.18 -14.16
C ILE A 318 -11.22 1.98 -14.15
N LEU A 319 -10.09 1.31 -13.94
CA LEU A 319 -8.73 1.86 -13.95
C LEU A 319 -7.74 0.76 -14.31
N THR A 320 -6.59 1.14 -14.85
CA THR A 320 -5.54 0.18 -15.21
C THR A 320 -4.42 0.18 -14.16
N PRO A 321 -3.67 -0.93 -14.01
CA PRO A 321 -2.51 -0.99 -13.12
C PRO A 321 -1.53 0.15 -13.33
N GLU A 322 -1.23 0.45 -14.58
CA GLU A 322 -0.28 1.50 -14.98
C GLU A 322 -0.76 2.90 -14.59
N SER A 323 -2.09 3.10 -14.51
CA SER A 323 -2.70 4.37 -14.13
C SER A 323 -2.39 4.77 -12.68
N VAL A 324 -2.10 3.79 -11.82
CA VAL A 324 -1.74 3.97 -10.40
C VAL A 324 -0.29 3.59 -10.08
N GLY A 325 0.51 3.30 -11.12
CA GLY A 325 1.94 3.08 -11.01
C GLY A 325 2.37 1.62 -10.76
N PHE A 326 1.47 0.66 -10.92
CA PHE A 326 1.87 -0.74 -10.97
C PHE A 326 2.53 -1.09 -12.31
N THR A 327 3.56 -1.93 -12.25
CA THR A 327 4.22 -2.50 -13.42
C THR A 327 4.15 -4.02 -13.33
N GLY A 328 3.56 -4.68 -14.32
CA GLY A 328 3.49 -6.15 -14.39
C GLY A 328 2.18 -6.69 -14.95
N ASN A 329 2.16 -8.00 -15.23
CA ASN A 329 0.97 -8.69 -15.73
C ASN A 329 0.05 -9.04 -14.55
N THR A 330 -1.20 -8.66 -14.64
CA THR A 330 -2.22 -8.84 -13.59
C THR A 330 -3.12 -10.06 -13.81
N MET A 331 -2.99 -10.76 -14.95
CA MET A 331 -3.78 -11.94 -15.24
C MET A 331 -3.19 -13.18 -14.58
N ARG A 332 -3.99 -13.84 -13.76
CA ARG A 332 -3.63 -15.10 -13.09
C ARG A 332 -4.29 -16.27 -13.79
N MET A 333 -3.50 -17.26 -14.21
CA MET A 333 -4.00 -18.50 -14.76
C MET A 333 -4.32 -19.49 -13.63
N THR A 334 -5.58 -19.88 -13.52
CA THR A 334 -6.10 -20.83 -12.52
C THR A 334 -7.05 -21.81 -13.20
N ALA A 335 -7.54 -22.81 -12.49
CA ALA A 335 -8.56 -23.74 -13.01
C ALA A 335 -9.85 -23.05 -13.53
N ARG A 336 -10.06 -21.77 -13.19
CA ARG A 336 -11.20 -20.97 -13.67
C ARG A 336 -10.90 -20.21 -14.96
N SER A 337 -9.66 -20.19 -15.43
CA SER A 337 -9.26 -19.50 -16.65
C SER A 337 -9.80 -20.25 -17.89
N GLY A 338 -10.35 -19.48 -18.83
CA GLY A 338 -10.92 -20.04 -20.06
C GLY A 338 -9.88 -20.26 -21.17
N ARG A 339 -10.28 -20.98 -22.24
CA ARG A 339 -9.42 -21.25 -23.43
C ARG A 339 -8.85 -19.98 -24.08
N HIS A 340 -9.63 -18.89 -24.10
CA HIS A 340 -9.19 -17.61 -24.66
C HIS A 340 -7.99 -17.03 -23.92
N MET A 341 -7.96 -17.16 -22.57
CA MET A 341 -6.82 -16.72 -21.76
C MET A 341 -5.57 -17.55 -22.08
N ILE A 342 -5.70 -18.88 -22.19
CA ILE A 342 -4.57 -19.76 -22.51
C ILE A 342 -4.02 -19.44 -23.89
N ARG A 343 -4.89 -19.28 -24.90
CA ARG A 343 -4.50 -18.84 -26.24
C ARG A 343 -3.76 -17.51 -26.23
N ALA A 344 -4.29 -16.50 -25.51
CA ALA A 344 -3.68 -15.19 -25.41
C ALA A 344 -2.30 -15.23 -24.73
N SER A 345 -2.14 -16.04 -23.66
CA SER A 345 -0.85 -16.22 -23.00
C SER A 345 0.16 -16.91 -23.93
N LEU A 346 -0.23 -17.93 -24.68
CA LEU A 346 0.64 -18.59 -25.66
C LEU A 346 1.03 -17.63 -26.80
N ALA A 347 0.10 -16.84 -27.31
CA ALA A 347 0.37 -15.83 -28.33
C ALA A 347 1.35 -14.75 -27.83
N ASN A 348 1.22 -14.29 -26.57
CA ASN A 348 2.16 -13.36 -25.95
C ASN A 348 3.57 -13.96 -25.79
N MET A 349 3.69 -15.25 -25.62
CA MET A 349 4.97 -15.98 -25.62
C MET A 349 5.51 -16.27 -27.04
N GLY A 350 4.75 -15.89 -28.08
CA GLY A 350 5.14 -15.98 -29.48
C GLY A 350 4.80 -17.31 -30.15
N TYR A 351 3.86 -18.10 -29.58
CA TYR A 351 3.31 -19.31 -30.21
C TYR A 351 2.13 -18.97 -31.11
N LYS A 352 2.04 -19.59 -32.28
CA LYS A 352 0.93 -19.44 -33.21
C LYS A 352 -0.10 -20.55 -33.02
N ASP A 353 -1.35 -20.26 -33.37
CA ASP A 353 -2.49 -21.19 -33.21
C ASP A 353 -2.34 -22.52 -34.00
N ASP A 354 -1.50 -22.56 -35.04
CA ASP A 354 -1.19 -23.74 -35.84
C ASP A 354 -0.05 -24.60 -35.26
N GLU A 355 0.63 -24.13 -34.22
CA GLU A 355 1.74 -24.83 -33.57
C GLU A 355 1.27 -25.79 -32.44
N TYR A 356 -0.03 -25.79 -32.06
CA TYR A 356 -0.54 -26.61 -30.94
C TYR A 356 -2.05 -26.87 -31.04
N ASP A 357 -2.51 -27.99 -30.42
CA ASP A 357 -3.94 -28.23 -30.19
C ASP A 357 -4.39 -27.57 -28.87
N LEU A 358 -5.14 -26.47 -29.00
CA LEU A 358 -5.63 -25.71 -27.85
C LEU A 358 -6.52 -26.55 -26.92
N ASN A 359 -7.30 -27.54 -27.44
CA ASN A 359 -8.17 -28.35 -26.58
C ASN A 359 -7.36 -29.34 -25.75
N GLU A 360 -6.33 -29.92 -26.34
CA GLU A 360 -5.41 -30.79 -25.61
C GLU A 360 -4.65 -30.01 -24.54
N ILE A 361 -4.03 -28.88 -24.90
CA ILE A 361 -3.31 -28.02 -23.95
C ILE A 361 -4.24 -27.57 -22.83
N TYR A 362 -5.47 -27.16 -23.16
CA TYR A 362 -6.43 -26.74 -22.15
C TYR A 362 -6.83 -27.86 -21.18
N ALA A 363 -7.02 -29.09 -21.65
CA ALA A 363 -7.33 -30.22 -20.79
C ALA A 363 -6.17 -30.54 -19.83
N ARG A 364 -4.93 -30.44 -20.31
CA ARG A 364 -3.70 -30.61 -19.50
C ARG A 364 -3.51 -29.46 -18.53
N PHE A 365 -3.78 -28.24 -18.97
CA PHE A 365 -3.76 -27.04 -18.13
C PHE A 365 -4.72 -27.16 -16.94
N LEU A 366 -5.96 -27.62 -17.15
CA LEU A 366 -6.92 -27.80 -16.05
C LEU A 366 -6.41 -28.79 -15.00
N LYS A 367 -5.86 -29.94 -15.42
CA LYS A 367 -5.26 -30.91 -14.49
C LYS A 367 -4.10 -30.31 -13.69
N LEU A 368 -3.26 -29.51 -14.34
CA LEU A 368 -2.16 -28.85 -13.68
C LEU A 368 -2.66 -27.77 -12.71
N ALA A 369 -3.64 -26.98 -13.11
CA ALA A 369 -4.22 -25.90 -12.30
C ALA A 369 -4.95 -26.44 -11.07
N ASP A 370 -5.65 -27.57 -11.18
CA ASP A 370 -6.28 -28.24 -10.04
C ASP A 370 -5.25 -28.71 -8.99
N LYS A 371 -4.08 -29.15 -9.46
CA LYS A 371 -2.99 -29.63 -8.60
C LYS A 371 -2.16 -28.49 -7.99
N LYS A 372 -1.89 -27.45 -8.78
CA LYS A 372 -0.92 -26.37 -8.45
C LYS A 372 -1.60 -25.10 -7.93
N GLY A 373 -2.92 -24.94 -8.16
CA GLY A 373 -3.70 -23.72 -7.84
C GLY A 373 -3.48 -22.60 -8.85
N GLN A 374 -2.27 -22.09 -8.98
CA GLN A 374 -1.89 -21.06 -9.96
C GLN A 374 -0.89 -21.65 -10.97
N VAL A 375 -1.12 -21.39 -12.26
CA VAL A 375 -0.26 -21.76 -13.38
C VAL A 375 0.43 -20.51 -13.92
N PHE A 376 1.71 -20.60 -14.20
CA PHE A 376 2.53 -19.53 -14.74
C PHE A 376 2.86 -19.76 -16.21
N ASP A 377 3.36 -18.73 -16.90
CA ASP A 377 3.71 -18.80 -18.33
C ASP A 377 4.69 -19.93 -18.63
N TYR A 378 5.70 -20.16 -17.76
CA TYR A 378 6.66 -21.26 -17.92
C TYR A 378 6.03 -22.65 -17.75
N ASP A 379 4.98 -22.77 -16.92
CA ASP A 379 4.23 -24.02 -16.79
C ASP A 379 3.40 -24.29 -18.05
N LEU A 380 2.77 -23.24 -18.59
CA LEU A 380 1.99 -23.34 -19.81
C LEU A 380 2.89 -23.68 -21.00
N GLU A 381 4.08 -23.08 -21.06
CA GLU A 381 5.11 -23.42 -22.06
C GLU A 381 5.55 -24.89 -21.94
N ALA A 382 5.70 -25.41 -20.71
CA ALA A 382 6.03 -26.81 -20.50
C ALA A 382 4.95 -27.77 -21.01
N LEU A 383 3.67 -27.37 -20.94
CA LEU A 383 2.56 -28.20 -21.49
C LEU A 383 2.64 -28.37 -23.00
N LEU A 384 3.31 -27.51 -23.74
CA LEU A 384 3.48 -27.62 -25.19
C LEU A 384 4.48 -28.75 -25.57
N PHE A 385 5.54 -28.92 -24.76
CA PHE A 385 6.70 -29.73 -25.13
C PHE A 385 6.77 -31.07 -24.37
N CYS A 386 6.13 -31.17 -23.20
CA CYS A 386 6.18 -32.40 -22.39
C CYS A 386 4.89 -33.20 -22.53
N SER A 387 4.96 -34.41 -23.06
CA SER A 387 3.81 -35.32 -23.16
C SER A 387 3.27 -35.78 -21.80
N THR A 388 4.11 -35.76 -20.74
CA THR A 388 3.75 -36.06 -19.35
C THR A 388 4.47 -35.14 -18.39
N LEU A 389 3.71 -34.30 -17.68
CA LEU A 389 4.23 -33.42 -16.59
C LEU A 389 4.60 -34.23 -15.32
N GLU A 390 4.21 -35.50 -15.25
CA GLU A 390 4.33 -36.32 -14.04
C GLU A 390 5.69 -37.04 -13.92
N GLU A 391 6.52 -37.06 -14.96
CA GLU A 391 7.74 -37.87 -15.02
C GLU A 391 9.05 -37.08 -15.16
N GLU A 392 9.04 -35.73 -15.19
CA GLU A 392 10.32 -35.00 -15.16
C GLU A 392 10.87 -34.95 -13.74
N GLU A 393 11.91 -35.75 -13.47
CA GLU A 393 12.72 -35.64 -12.25
C GLU A 393 13.27 -34.21 -12.10
N ASN A 394 13.14 -33.66 -10.90
CA ASN A 394 13.77 -32.36 -10.56
C ASN A 394 15.29 -32.48 -10.82
N THR A 395 15.83 -31.48 -11.51
CA THR A 395 17.28 -31.42 -11.78
C THR A 395 18.08 -31.23 -10.49
N PHE A 396 17.53 -30.46 -9.55
CA PHE A 396 18.14 -30.11 -8.29
C PHE A 396 17.28 -30.59 -7.12
N GLU A 397 17.87 -31.32 -6.19
CA GLU A 397 17.23 -31.73 -4.94
C GLU A 397 18.14 -31.42 -3.74
N LEU A 398 17.54 -30.95 -2.64
CA LEU A 398 18.27 -30.72 -1.40
C LEU A 398 18.66 -32.08 -0.77
N ASP A 399 19.94 -32.30 -0.56
CA ASP A 399 20.45 -33.48 0.12
C ASP A 399 20.88 -33.18 1.56
N ALA A 400 21.52 -32.02 1.80
CA ALA A 400 21.86 -31.57 3.14
C ALA A 400 21.96 -30.05 3.21
N LEU A 401 21.56 -29.52 4.37
CA LEU A 401 21.67 -28.10 4.72
C LEU A 401 22.27 -27.98 6.11
N SER A 402 23.27 -27.12 6.26
CA SER A 402 23.78 -26.69 7.54
C SER A 402 23.93 -25.19 7.53
N VAL A 403 23.37 -24.49 8.52
CA VAL A 403 23.45 -23.04 8.62
C VAL A 403 24.00 -22.69 10.00
N MET A 404 25.04 -21.88 10.01
CA MET A 404 25.62 -21.34 11.23
C MET A 404 25.32 -19.85 11.30
N THR A 405 24.62 -19.46 12.36
CA THR A 405 24.31 -18.06 12.66
C THR A 405 24.43 -17.88 14.17
N GLY A 406 24.77 -16.71 14.62
CA GLY A 406 24.94 -16.38 16.04
C GLY A 406 24.92 -14.87 16.24
N GLY A 407 25.00 -14.37 17.47
CA GLY A 407 24.84 -12.97 17.81
C GLY A 407 25.61 -11.95 16.93
N SER A 408 25.57 -10.70 17.28
CA SER A 408 25.99 -9.53 16.48
C SER A 408 27.41 -9.55 15.87
N HIS A 409 28.22 -10.55 16.20
CA HIS A 409 29.62 -10.69 15.71
C HIS A 409 29.90 -11.97 14.92
N SER A 410 28.87 -12.81 14.66
CA SER A 410 29.06 -14.01 13.81
C SER A 410 28.77 -13.69 12.34
N ILE A 411 29.58 -14.25 11.47
CA ILE A 411 29.34 -14.18 10.02
C ILE A 411 28.35 -15.32 9.68
N PRO A 412 27.14 -15.01 9.20
CA PRO A 412 26.20 -16.05 8.75
C PRO A 412 26.84 -16.90 7.65
N THR A 413 26.87 -18.20 7.85
CA THR A 413 27.49 -19.18 6.94
C THR A 413 26.51 -20.30 6.66
N ALA A 414 26.40 -20.73 5.43
CA ALA A 414 25.62 -21.90 5.02
C ALA A 414 26.52 -22.89 4.27
N SER A 415 26.26 -24.18 4.48
CA SER A 415 26.78 -25.29 3.69
C SER A 415 25.62 -26.07 3.12
N VAL A 416 25.57 -26.16 1.80
CA VAL A 416 24.47 -26.81 1.06
C VAL A 416 25.04 -27.95 0.23
N ARG A 417 24.35 -29.09 0.25
CA ARG A 417 24.62 -30.18 -0.66
C ARG A 417 23.35 -30.44 -1.49
N LEU A 418 23.51 -30.38 -2.79
CA LEU A 418 22.46 -30.68 -3.78
C LEU A 418 22.76 -32.00 -4.50
N ARG A 419 21.73 -32.77 -4.73
CA ARG A 419 21.73 -33.83 -5.73
C ARG A 419 21.38 -33.23 -7.10
N VAL A 420 22.22 -33.45 -8.09
CA VAL A 420 22.05 -32.98 -9.47
C VAL A 420 22.07 -34.18 -10.38
N GLY A 421 20.91 -34.70 -10.70
CA GLY A 421 20.76 -36.02 -11.33
C GLY A 421 21.40 -37.14 -10.47
N LYS A 422 22.36 -37.86 -11.00
CA LYS A 422 23.07 -38.96 -10.28
C LYS A 422 24.31 -38.48 -9.48
N ARG A 423 24.61 -37.20 -9.43
CA ARG A 423 25.79 -36.64 -8.75
C ARG A 423 25.39 -35.73 -7.60
N THR A 424 26.19 -35.71 -6.56
CA THR A 424 26.07 -34.72 -5.48
C THR A 424 27.13 -33.64 -5.62
N ARG A 425 26.76 -32.38 -5.33
CA ARG A 425 27.62 -31.23 -5.28
C ARG A 425 27.42 -30.52 -3.96
N SER A 426 28.52 -30.04 -3.36
CA SER A 426 28.48 -29.27 -2.10
C SER A 426 29.19 -27.96 -2.27
N ASP A 427 28.69 -26.94 -1.60
CA ASP A 427 29.33 -25.62 -1.51
C ASP A 427 29.03 -24.98 -0.15
N SER A 428 29.87 -24.01 0.23
CA SER A 428 29.67 -23.21 1.45
C SER A 428 29.84 -21.74 1.14
N SER A 429 29.00 -20.91 1.74
CA SER A 429 29.01 -19.46 1.53
C SER A 429 28.73 -18.69 2.80
N ILE A 430 29.19 -17.45 2.81
CA ILE A 430 28.76 -16.43 3.77
C ILE A 430 27.68 -15.56 3.12
N GLY A 431 26.90 -14.85 3.95
CA GLY A 431 25.89 -13.89 3.50
C GLY A 431 25.66 -12.78 4.51
N ASN A 432 24.85 -11.78 4.13
CA ASN A 432 24.42 -10.71 5.02
C ASN A 432 23.45 -11.21 6.12
N GLY A 433 22.89 -12.40 5.89
CA GLY A 433 22.02 -13.13 6.81
C GLY A 433 22.02 -14.63 6.45
N PRO A 434 21.41 -15.49 7.31
CA PRO A 434 21.40 -16.93 7.08
C PRO A 434 20.72 -17.33 5.75
N VAL A 435 19.60 -16.70 5.39
CA VAL A 435 18.90 -16.94 4.12
C VAL A 435 19.78 -16.52 2.93
N ASP A 436 20.46 -15.37 3.00
CA ASP A 436 21.37 -14.90 1.95
C ASP A 436 22.55 -15.86 1.76
N ALA A 437 23.12 -16.38 2.84
CA ALA A 437 24.19 -17.39 2.77
C ALA A 437 23.71 -18.69 2.07
N VAL A 438 22.50 -19.16 2.37
CA VAL A 438 21.87 -20.31 1.71
C VAL A 438 21.68 -20.04 0.21
N TYR A 439 21.12 -18.89 -0.15
CA TYR A 439 20.85 -18.51 -1.54
C TYR A 439 22.15 -18.37 -2.35
N ASN A 440 23.21 -17.83 -1.75
CA ASN A 440 24.53 -17.77 -2.38
C ASN A 440 25.08 -19.16 -2.72
N CYS A 441 24.94 -20.14 -1.82
CA CYS A 441 25.32 -21.53 -2.08
C CYS A 441 24.50 -22.14 -3.23
N ILE A 442 23.17 -22.04 -3.17
CA ILE A 442 22.27 -22.65 -4.17
C ILE A 442 22.53 -22.04 -5.55
N THR A 443 22.68 -20.71 -5.64
CA THR A 443 22.98 -20.01 -6.90
C THR A 443 24.28 -20.51 -7.53
N ARG A 444 25.33 -20.76 -6.74
CA ARG A 444 26.60 -21.29 -7.26
C ARG A 444 26.51 -22.77 -7.64
N LEU A 445 25.80 -23.57 -6.85
CA LEU A 445 25.63 -25.01 -7.10
C LEU A 445 24.78 -25.30 -8.34
N THR A 446 23.72 -24.50 -8.56
CA THR A 446 22.84 -24.61 -9.72
C THR A 446 23.41 -23.93 -10.96
N GLY A 447 24.26 -22.92 -10.78
CA GLY A 447 24.75 -22.05 -11.86
C GLY A 447 23.70 -21.05 -12.36
N ILE A 448 22.51 -21.01 -11.75
CA ILE A 448 21.39 -20.17 -12.16
C ILE A 448 21.44 -18.84 -11.39
N ARG A 449 21.74 -17.76 -12.11
CA ARG A 449 21.72 -16.42 -11.53
C ARG A 449 20.32 -15.84 -11.63
N CYS A 450 19.73 -15.51 -10.50
CA CYS A 450 18.40 -14.89 -10.41
C CYS A 450 18.38 -13.79 -9.34
N GLU A 451 17.50 -12.84 -9.52
CA GLU A 451 17.24 -11.76 -8.57
C GLU A 451 15.99 -12.08 -7.76
N LEU A 452 16.09 -12.09 -6.43
CA LEU A 452 14.96 -12.28 -5.55
C LEU A 452 14.09 -11.02 -5.56
N THR A 453 12.85 -11.13 -6.07
CA THR A 453 11.92 -9.99 -6.18
C THR A 453 10.87 -9.98 -5.06
N SER A 454 10.53 -11.15 -4.49
CA SER A 454 9.70 -11.25 -3.29
C SER A 454 10.08 -12.48 -2.46
N PHE A 455 9.92 -12.35 -1.15
CA PHE A 455 10.14 -13.39 -0.17
C PHE A 455 9.07 -13.27 0.91
N THR A 456 8.23 -14.29 1.04
CA THR A 456 7.11 -14.29 1.99
C THR A 456 7.19 -15.54 2.84
N ILE A 457 7.05 -15.37 4.14
CA ILE A 457 6.95 -16.45 5.11
C ILE A 457 5.53 -16.51 5.63
N SER A 458 4.94 -17.70 5.66
CA SER A 458 3.65 -17.96 6.30
C SER A 458 3.74 -19.22 7.14
N ALA A 459 2.98 -19.28 8.22
CA ALA A 459 2.87 -20.47 9.06
C ALA A 459 1.52 -21.14 8.82
N ASN A 460 1.55 -22.41 8.47
CA ASN A 460 0.36 -23.26 8.33
C ASN A 460 0.21 -24.13 9.58
N GLY A 461 -0.64 -23.72 10.50
CA GLY A 461 -0.92 -24.41 11.76
C GLY A 461 -0.68 -23.56 13.01
N ALA A 462 -1.13 -24.07 14.15
CA ALA A 462 -0.90 -23.47 15.46
C ALA A 462 -0.03 -24.40 16.31
N GLY A 463 1.00 -23.87 16.97
CA GLY A 463 1.89 -24.62 17.86
C GLY A 463 3.34 -24.68 17.39
N MET A 464 4.19 -25.32 18.17
CA MET A 464 5.64 -25.41 17.92
C MET A 464 6.00 -26.25 16.70
N ASP A 465 5.07 -27.09 16.21
CA ASP A 465 5.24 -27.98 15.06
C ASP A 465 4.58 -27.42 13.78
N ALA A 466 4.22 -26.13 13.78
CA ALA A 466 3.64 -25.48 12.61
C ALA A 466 4.62 -25.53 11.43
N LEU A 467 4.16 -26.00 10.27
CA LEU A 467 4.94 -25.97 9.05
C LEU A 467 5.12 -24.52 8.58
N GLY A 468 6.37 -24.09 8.51
CA GLY A 468 6.73 -22.85 7.84
C GLY A 468 6.67 -23.04 6.34
N GLN A 469 5.95 -22.16 5.65
CA GLN A 469 5.93 -22.07 4.20
C GLN A 469 6.68 -20.82 3.78
N VAL A 470 7.58 -20.99 2.81
CA VAL A 470 8.29 -19.89 2.16
C VAL A 470 7.88 -19.84 0.70
N ASP A 471 7.41 -18.68 0.26
CA ASP A 471 7.10 -18.36 -1.12
C ASP A 471 8.12 -17.35 -1.66
N VAL A 472 8.72 -17.63 -2.80
CA VAL A 472 9.67 -16.72 -3.45
C VAL A 472 9.26 -16.45 -4.89
N ASN A 473 9.47 -15.20 -5.32
CA ASN A 473 9.51 -14.86 -6.73
C ASN A 473 10.93 -14.44 -7.07
N VAL A 474 11.48 -15.02 -8.11
CA VAL A 474 12.82 -14.70 -8.61
C VAL A 474 12.73 -14.24 -10.07
N ARG A 475 13.56 -13.25 -10.44
CA ARG A 475 13.68 -12.79 -11.83
C ARG A 475 14.91 -13.40 -12.46
N HIS A 476 14.74 -14.05 -13.62
CA HIS A 476 15.78 -14.60 -14.46
C HIS A 476 15.52 -14.24 -15.92
N GLU A 477 16.47 -13.60 -16.58
CA GLU A 477 16.34 -13.13 -17.98
C GLU A 477 15.05 -12.36 -18.28
N GLY A 478 14.63 -11.48 -17.34
CA GLY A 478 13.43 -10.66 -17.49
C GLY A 478 12.10 -11.37 -17.18
N ARG A 479 12.10 -12.68 -16.93
CA ARG A 479 10.92 -13.50 -16.56
C ARG A 479 10.88 -13.72 -15.04
N ILE A 480 9.67 -13.84 -14.49
CA ILE A 480 9.45 -14.15 -13.07
C ILE A 480 9.17 -15.66 -12.93
N PHE A 481 9.87 -16.30 -12.02
CA PHE A 481 9.68 -17.69 -11.63
C PHE A 481 9.32 -17.78 -10.16
N HIS A 482 8.32 -18.57 -9.86
CA HIS A 482 7.86 -18.80 -8.50
C HIS A 482 8.46 -20.08 -7.92
N GLY A 483 8.78 -20.06 -6.64
CA GLY A 483 9.20 -21.22 -5.86
C GLY A 483 8.52 -21.25 -4.51
N ILE A 484 8.18 -22.46 -4.06
CA ILE A 484 7.57 -22.72 -2.76
C ILE A 484 8.35 -23.79 -2.04
N GLY A 485 8.58 -23.61 -0.76
CA GLY A 485 9.19 -24.59 0.14
C GLY A 485 8.45 -24.68 1.45
N MET A 486 8.36 -25.88 2.00
CA MET A 486 7.67 -26.14 3.28
C MET A 486 8.57 -27.01 4.15
N SER A 487 8.81 -26.57 5.39
CA SER A 487 9.52 -27.34 6.42
C SER A 487 9.15 -26.78 7.79
N VAL A 488 9.39 -27.54 8.85
CA VAL A 488 9.39 -27.06 10.24
C VAL A 488 10.57 -26.10 10.51
N ASP A 489 11.66 -26.22 9.73
CA ASP A 489 12.79 -25.29 9.72
C ASP A 489 12.62 -24.26 8.59
N ILE A 490 12.50 -22.99 8.96
CA ILE A 490 12.26 -21.91 8.00
C ILE A 490 13.44 -21.68 7.03
N LEU A 491 14.66 -22.02 7.44
CA LEU A 491 15.84 -21.93 6.58
C LEU A 491 15.85 -23.07 5.55
N GLU A 492 15.39 -24.26 5.94
CA GLU A 492 15.17 -25.36 5.01
C GLU A 492 14.02 -25.03 4.04
N ALA A 493 12.90 -24.50 4.54
CA ALA A 493 11.79 -24.04 3.69
C ALA A 493 12.27 -22.99 2.66
N ALA A 494 13.13 -22.04 3.08
CA ALA A 494 13.72 -21.05 2.18
C ALA A 494 14.64 -21.69 1.12
N ALA A 495 15.46 -22.68 1.50
CA ALA A 495 16.30 -23.41 0.56
C ALA A 495 15.46 -24.19 -0.46
N LEU A 496 14.42 -24.90 0.00
CA LEU A 496 13.49 -25.63 -0.85
C LEU A 496 12.75 -24.71 -1.83
N ALA A 497 12.33 -23.52 -1.39
CA ALA A 497 11.67 -22.53 -2.25
C ALA A 497 12.59 -22.08 -3.40
N LEU A 498 13.86 -21.76 -3.12
CA LEU A 498 14.80 -21.35 -4.17
C LEU A 498 15.16 -22.51 -5.10
N ILE A 499 15.33 -23.72 -4.58
CA ILE A 499 15.58 -24.91 -5.39
C ILE A 499 14.39 -25.16 -6.32
N HIS A 500 13.17 -25.02 -5.83
CA HIS A 500 11.96 -25.16 -6.65
C HIS A 500 11.94 -24.09 -7.77
N ALA A 501 12.22 -22.83 -7.47
CA ALA A 501 12.34 -21.79 -8.49
C ALA A 501 13.46 -22.10 -9.50
N SER A 502 14.60 -22.62 -9.05
CA SER A 502 15.72 -23.02 -9.91
C SER A 502 15.36 -24.17 -10.85
N ASN A 503 14.61 -25.16 -10.38
CA ASN A 503 14.09 -26.24 -11.22
C ASN A 503 13.13 -25.71 -12.30
N ASN A 504 12.26 -24.76 -11.95
CA ASN A 504 11.37 -24.12 -12.92
C ASN A 504 12.14 -23.35 -14.00
N ILE A 505 13.23 -22.65 -13.62
CA ILE A 505 14.11 -21.94 -14.56
C ILE A 505 14.83 -22.95 -15.48
N ASP A 506 15.42 -24.00 -14.91
CA ASP A 506 16.13 -25.05 -15.67
C ASP A 506 15.24 -25.71 -16.69
N ARG A 507 14.02 -26.06 -16.28
CA ARG A 507 13.00 -26.63 -17.19
C ARG A 507 12.67 -25.67 -18.34
N ALA A 508 12.42 -24.40 -18.04
CA ALA A 508 12.12 -23.39 -19.05
C ALA A 508 13.30 -23.18 -20.02
N ASN A 509 14.53 -23.26 -19.54
CA ASN A 509 15.72 -23.13 -20.38
C ASN A 509 15.88 -24.35 -21.32
N ARG A 510 15.69 -25.57 -20.82
CA ARG A 510 15.70 -26.80 -21.65
C ARG A 510 14.68 -26.75 -22.77
N ILE A 511 13.45 -26.33 -22.47
CA ILE A 511 12.38 -26.16 -23.46
C ILE A 511 12.80 -25.18 -24.56
N ARG A 512 13.39 -24.03 -24.18
CA ARG A 512 13.84 -23.02 -25.14
C ARG A 512 15.00 -23.53 -26.04
N GLU A 513 15.90 -24.32 -25.50
CA GLU A 513 16.99 -24.93 -26.27
C GLU A 513 16.44 -25.93 -27.29
N THR A 514 15.49 -26.79 -26.91
CA THR A 514 14.82 -27.72 -27.82
C THR A 514 14.15 -26.97 -28.97
N ARG A 515 13.42 -25.90 -28.67
CA ARG A 515 12.75 -25.06 -29.68
C ARG A 515 13.71 -24.39 -30.65
N ARG A 516 14.89 -23.97 -30.19
CA ARG A 516 15.93 -23.41 -31.08
C ARG A 516 16.44 -24.45 -32.05
N HIS A 517 16.72 -25.65 -31.58
CA HIS A 517 17.19 -26.73 -32.41
C HIS A 517 16.16 -27.19 -33.47
N GLU A 518 14.87 -27.20 -33.12
CA GLU A 518 13.79 -27.51 -34.08
C GLU A 518 13.69 -26.42 -35.18
N LYS A 519 13.76 -25.15 -34.84
CA LYS A 519 13.72 -24.04 -35.80
C LYS A 519 14.96 -24.02 -36.73
N ASP A 520 16.13 -24.36 -36.22
CA ASP A 520 17.36 -24.43 -37.01
C ASP A 520 17.37 -25.66 -37.93
N ALA A 521 16.65 -26.72 -37.60
CA ALA A 521 16.49 -27.93 -38.44
C ALA A 521 15.51 -27.73 -39.62
N ASP A 522 14.52 -26.82 -39.47
CA ASP A 522 13.53 -26.49 -40.50
C ASP A 522 14.01 -25.43 -41.53
N VAL A 523 15.22 -24.91 -41.40
CA VAL A 523 15.82 -24.04 -42.46
C VAL A 523 16.30 -24.91 -43.60
N PRO A 524 15.71 -24.85 -44.82
CA PRO A 524 16.20 -25.64 -45.96
C PRO A 524 17.64 -25.23 -46.25
N GLN A 525 18.55 -26.18 -46.19
CA GLN A 525 19.90 -26.01 -46.74
C GLN A 525 19.74 -25.77 -48.26
N HIS A 526 19.74 -24.50 -48.66
CA HIS A 526 19.98 -24.19 -50.04
C HIS A 526 21.44 -24.57 -50.34
N LEU A 527 21.61 -25.74 -50.95
CA LEU A 527 22.83 -26.12 -51.61
C LEU A 527 23.11 -25.16 -52.79
N PRO A 528 24.36 -24.85 -53.07
CA PRO A 528 24.81 -23.89 -54.06
C PRO A 528 24.52 -24.32 -55.52
#